data_e2f1cdc23f1a25d89dd784d7d04f2953
#
_entry.id   e2f1cdc23f1a25d89dd784d7d04f2953
#
_cell.length_a   1.000
_cell.length_b   1.000
_cell.length_c   1.000
_cell.angle_alpha   90.00
_cell.angle_beta   90.00
_cell.angle_gamma   90.00
#
_symmetry.space_group_name_H-M   'P 1'
#
loop_
_entity.id
_entity.type
_entity.pdbx_description
1 polymer ?
#
loop_
_entity_poly.entity_id
_entity_poly.type
_entity_poly.pdbx_seq_one_letter_code
_entity_poly.pdbx_strand_id
1 'polypeptide(L)'
;MAKVTIDEIKLEYGTGDIFVTTPEMKYSQIQSIDGSIVCLSINKVHFNKYYLRNARNITKTDQTQLSMKKAFMNYIRFMYEEDLFMADINIIKLINYLHIYYSESESYVFNFTTNENVLKAVSHVNHNFKAPLKLSDVAQVLYVNSSFLSRKFKEEMQIGFNEYVRRLKLYKLAEELLIRGNENELWKEYNFVSYRTYLKNFKNQFHMSPKEFINQAQYYKRAENMISELIYREALSYLETVNN
;
A
#
# COMPACT_ATOMS: atom_id res chain seq x y z
N MET A 1 8.56 -24.25 2.74
CA MET A 1 8.59 -23.96 1.30
C MET A 1 7.23 -23.44 0.86
N ALA A 2 7.17 -22.33 0.11
CA ALA A 2 5.93 -21.79 -0.44
C ALA A 2 5.94 -21.84 -1.96
N LYS A 3 4.79 -22.14 -2.55
CA LYS A 3 4.57 -22.09 -4.01
C LYS A 3 3.65 -20.93 -4.32
N VAL A 4 4.07 -20.09 -5.24
CA VAL A 4 3.32 -18.89 -5.66
C VAL A 4 3.19 -18.92 -7.18
N THR A 5 1.99 -18.69 -7.68
CA THR A 5 1.75 -18.55 -9.12
C THR A 5 1.39 -17.11 -9.41
N ILE A 6 2.25 -16.40 -10.15
CA ILE A 6 2.09 -14.99 -10.56
C ILE A 6 2.14 -14.96 -12.07
N ASP A 7 1.12 -14.38 -12.72
CA ASP A 7 1.04 -14.26 -14.19
C ASP A 7 1.34 -15.59 -14.91
N GLU A 8 0.78 -16.71 -14.41
CA GLU A 8 0.96 -18.09 -14.89
C GLU A 8 2.36 -18.68 -14.61
N ILE A 9 3.30 -17.91 -14.07
CA ILE A 9 4.64 -18.39 -13.70
C ILE A 9 4.58 -18.99 -12.29
N LYS A 10 5.02 -20.23 -12.16
CA LYS A 10 5.14 -20.93 -10.87
C LYS A 10 6.50 -20.65 -10.27
N LEU A 11 6.51 -20.08 -9.08
CA LEU A 11 7.71 -19.75 -8.32
C LEU A 11 7.72 -20.53 -7.01
N GLU A 12 8.89 -20.94 -6.57
CA GLU A 12 9.10 -21.60 -5.28
C GLU A 12 9.98 -20.73 -4.38
N TYR A 13 9.58 -20.57 -3.13
CA TYR A 13 10.27 -19.77 -2.14
C TYR A 13 10.61 -20.63 -0.91
N GLY A 14 11.82 -20.44 -0.39
CA GLY A 14 12.30 -21.07 0.83
C GLY A 14 11.95 -20.27 2.09
N THR A 15 12.40 -20.79 3.23
CA THR A 15 12.26 -20.08 4.51
C THR A 15 13.06 -18.77 4.47
N GLY A 16 12.45 -17.69 4.91
CA GLY A 16 13.06 -16.36 4.94
C GLY A 16 13.11 -15.64 3.58
N ASP A 17 12.56 -16.24 2.51
CA ASP A 17 12.44 -15.54 1.24
C ASP A 17 11.31 -14.53 1.28
N ILE A 18 11.52 -13.41 0.59
CA ILE A 18 10.53 -12.34 0.44
C ILE A 18 10.15 -12.23 -1.04
N PHE A 19 8.88 -12.25 -1.30
CA PHE A 19 8.35 -11.87 -2.61
C PHE A 19 7.40 -10.67 -2.44
N VAL A 20 7.35 -9.84 -3.47
CA VAL A 20 6.53 -8.64 -3.48
C VAL A 20 5.52 -8.76 -4.61
N THR A 21 4.27 -8.44 -4.29
CA THR A 21 3.21 -8.35 -5.27
C THR A 21 2.75 -6.91 -5.40
N THR A 22 2.40 -6.51 -6.61
CA THR A 22 1.75 -5.23 -6.88
C THR A 22 0.27 -5.45 -7.21
N PRO A 23 -0.59 -4.41 -7.11
CA PRO A 23 -2.00 -4.53 -7.46
C PRO A 23 -2.25 -4.95 -8.92
N GLU A 24 -1.28 -4.76 -9.80
CA GLU A 24 -1.34 -5.08 -11.22
C GLU A 24 -1.02 -6.56 -11.50
N MET A 25 -0.30 -7.23 -10.60
CA MET A 25 0.05 -8.65 -10.76
C MET A 25 -1.17 -9.55 -10.53
N LYS A 26 -1.36 -10.49 -11.43
CA LYS A 26 -2.37 -11.53 -11.29
C LYS A 26 -1.75 -12.73 -10.58
N TYR A 27 -1.97 -12.83 -9.28
CA TYR A 27 -1.63 -14.05 -8.56
C TYR A 27 -2.87 -14.94 -8.46
N SER A 28 -2.73 -16.20 -8.85
CA SER A 28 -3.83 -17.17 -8.84
C SER A 28 -3.79 -18.09 -7.62
N GLN A 29 -2.60 -18.31 -7.06
CA GLN A 29 -2.43 -19.21 -5.94
C GLN A 29 -1.20 -18.84 -5.11
N ILE A 30 -1.40 -18.78 -3.79
CA ILE A 30 -0.32 -18.75 -2.80
C ILE A 30 -0.55 -19.92 -1.86
N GLN A 31 0.38 -20.86 -1.80
CA GLN A 31 0.26 -22.05 -0.98
C GLN A 31 1.54 -22.28 -0.18
N SER A 32 1.42 -22.38 1.14
CA SER A 32 2.48 -22.92 1.97
C SER A 32 2.37 -24.44 2.01
N ILE A 33 3.49 -25.13 1.84
CA ILE A 33 3.56 -26.60 1.96
C ILE A 33 3.94 -26.96 3.40
N ASP A 34 4.79 -26.13 4.00
CA ASP A 34 5.27 -26.32 5.37
C ASP A 34 5.71 -24.94 5.89
N GLY A 35 5.18 -24.53 7.03
CA GLY A 35 5.44 -23.22 7.63
C GLY A 35 4.36 -22.17 7.38
N SER A 36 4.64 -20.93 7.78
CA SER A 36 3.75 -19.80 7.71
C SER A 36 4.14 -18.81 6.61
N ILE A 37 3.15 -18.14 6.02
CA ILE A 37 3.36 -17.01 5.12
C ILE A 37 2.87 -15.76 5.86
N VAL A 38 3.78 -14.81 6.06
CA VAL A 38 3.42 -13.51 6.64
C VAL A 38 3.26 -12.50 5.52
N CYS A 39 2.08 -11.89 5.44
CA CYS A 39 1.76 -10.90 4.44
C CYS A 39 1.70 -9.51 5.05
N LEU A 40 2.49 -8.59 4.51
CA LEU A 40 2.47 -7.17 4.85
C LEU A 40 1.89 -6.39 3.68
N SER A 41 0.72 -5.79 3.90
CA SER A 41 0.11 -4.88 2.93
C SER A 41 0.52 -3.45 3.24
N ILE A 42 1.22 -2.82 2.31
CA ILE A 42 1.61 -1.41 2.43
C ILE A 42 0.72 -0.57 1.50
N ASN A 43 0.00 0.37 2.09
CA ASN A 43 -0.81 1.30 1.31
C ASN A 43 0.07 2.14 0.38
N LYS A 44 -0.33 2.30 -0.88
CA LYS A 44 0.40 3.06 -1.90
C LYS A 44 0.72 4.50 -1.48
N VAL A 45 -0.15 5.13 -0.69
CA VAL A 45 0.07 6.49 -0.17
C VAL A 45 1.23 6.50 0.83
N HIS A 46 1.27 5.54 1.76
CA HIS A 46 2.39 5.40 2.70
C HIS A 46 3.67 4.99 2.00
N PHE A 47 3.60 4.07 1.05
CA PHE A 47 4.74 3.68 0.24
C PHE A 47 5.35 4.90 -0.46
N ASN A 48 4.53 5.71 -1.14
CA ASN A 48 4.97 6.90 -1.87
C ASN A 48 5.51 8.01 -0.98
N LYS A 49 5.01 8.14 0.25
CA LYS A 49 5.48 9.15 1.21
C LYS A 49 6.95 8.97 1.57
N TYR A 50 7.38 7.72 1.68
CA TYR A 50 8.75 7.38 2.11
C TYR A 50 9.66 6.97 0.95
N TYR A 51 9.16 7.08 -0.28
CA TYR A 51 9.90 6.80 -1.48
C TYR A 51 10.93 7.90 -1.75
N LEU A 52 12.20 7.56 -1.61
CA LEU A 52 13.29 8.49 -1.90
C LEU A 52 13.66 8.45 -3.39
N ARG A 53 13.29 9.49 -4.13
CA ARG A 53 13.54 9.65 -5.57
C ARG A 53 15.02 9.57 -5.98
N ASN A 54 15.94 9.77 -5.05
CA ASN A 54 17.37 9.93 -5.33
C ASN A 54 18.20 8.66 -5.13
N ALA A 55 17.57 7.50 -4.92
CA ALA A 55 18.27 6.22 -4.78
C ALA A 55 18.82 5.64 -6.11
N ARG A 56 18.87 6.44 -7.17
CA ARG A 56 19.29 6.02 -8.54
C ARG A 56 20.71 5.46 -8.63
N ASN A 57 21.53 5.62 -7.60
CA ASN A 57 22.94 5.20 -7.61
C ASN A 57 23.25 4.05 -6.64
N ILE A 58 22.23 3.38 -6.09
CA ILE A 58 22.45 2.28 -5.16
C ILE A 58 22.30 0.98 -5.92
N THR A 59 23.40 0.27 -6.07
CA THR A 59 23.44 -1.03 -6.76
C THR A 59 22.75 -2.10 -5.92
N LYS A 60 21.94 -2.91 -6.58
CA LYS A 60 21.33 -4.12 -6.00
C LYS A 60 22.45 -5.09 -5.58
N THR A 61 22.50 -5.45 -4.32
CA THR A 61 23.47 -6.39 -3.77
C THR A 61 22.77 -7.42 -2.89
N ASP A 62 23.44 -8.55 -2.63
CA ASP A 62 22.99 -9.53 -1.64
C ASP A 62 22.78 -8.88 -0.25
N GLN A 63 23.60 -7.89 0.06
CA GLN A 63 23.47 -7.09 1.27
C GLN A 63 22.15 -6.29 1.33
N THR A 64 21.66 -5.81 0.19
CA THR A 64 20.36 -5.11 0.12
C THR A 64 19.22 -6.08 0.43
N GLN A 65 19.27 -7.29 -0.14
CA GLN A 65 18.28 -8.33 0.13
C GLN A 65 18.28 -8.73 1.62
N LEU A 66 19.46 -8.91 2.18
CA LEU A 66 19.61 -9.21 3.60
C LEU A 66 19.04 -8.10 4.49
N SER A 67 19.35 -6.84 4.17
CA SER A 67 18.85 -5.67 4.89
C SER A 67 17.33 -5.54 4.81
N MET A 68 16.75 -5.88 3.67
CA MET A 68 15.30 -5.94 3.48
C MET A 68 14.65 -6.99 4.37
N LYS A 69 15.22 -8.21 4.39
CA LYS A 69 14.76 -9.30 5.27
C LYS A 69 14.87 -8.90 6.75
N LYS A 70 15.99 -8.32 7.16
CA LYS A 70 16.19 -7.82 8.54
C LYS A 70 15.16 -6.75 8.91
N ALA A 71 14.88 -5.80 8.03
CA ALA A 71 13.89 -4.76 8.29
C ALA A 71 12.48 -5.36 8.47
N PHE A 72 12.12 -6.36 7.66
CA PHE A 72 10.84 -7.04 7.77
C PHE A 72 10.72 -7.85 9.08
N MET A 73 11.76 -8.61 9.45
CA MET A 73 11.76 -9.38 10.70
C MET A 73 11.76 -8.47 11.94
N ASN A 74 12.49 -7.35 11.91
CA ASN A 74 12.42 -6.35 12.97
C ASN A 74 11.04 -5.68 13.06
N TYR A 75 10.38 -5.44 11.94
CA TYR A 75 8.99 -4.96 11.95
C TYR A 75 8.06 -5.93 12.68
N ILE A 76 8.14 -7.22 12.36
CA ILE A 76 7.36 -8.28 13.04
C ILE A 76 7.66 -8.27 14.55
N ARG A 77 8.94 -8.20 14.91
CA ARG A 77 9.37 -8.16 16.30
C ARG A 77 8.76 -6.98 17.05
N PHE A 78 8.96 -5.77 16.57
CA PHE A 78 8.48 -4.57 17.26
C PHE A 78 6.96 -4.42 17.27
N MET A 79 6.27 -4.95 16.26
CA MET A 79 4.80 -5.04 16.29
C MET A 79 4.31 -5.98 17.40
N TYR A 80 4.99 -7.09 17.64
CA TYR A 80 4.66 -8.01 18.73
C TYR A 80 4.99 -7.42 20.11
N GLU A 81 6.13 -6.72 20.22
CA GLU A 81 6.58 -6.04 21.43
C GLU A 81 5.83 -4.72 21.71
N GLU A 82 4.86 -4.35 20.85
CA GLU A 82 4.06 -3.10 20.93
C GLU A 82 4.90 -1.81 20.84
N ASP A 83 6.14 -1.88 20.37
CA ASP A 83 6.96 -0.71 20.07
C ASP A 83 6.65 -0.19 18.66
N LEU A 84 5.54 0.54 18.55
CA LEU A 84 5.04 1.06 17.29
C LEU A 84 6.00 2.04 16.62
N PHE A 85 6.80 2.78 17.40
CA PHE A 85 7.78 3.72 16.84
C PHE A 85 8.90 2.97 16.10
N MET A 86 9.44 1.92 16.72
CA MET A 86 10.46 1.08 16.08
C MET A 86 9.89 0.27 14.92
N ALA A 87 8.63 -0.16 15.01
CA ALA A 87 7.94 -0.80 13.89
C ALA A 87 7.84 0.13 12.68
N ASP A 88 7.42 1.39 12.87
CA ASP A 88 7.35 2.41 11.82
C ASP A 88 8.71 2.70 11.18
N ILE A 89 9.77 2.79 11.97
CA ILE A 89 11.14 2.95 11.45
C ILE A 89 11.51 1.79 10.53
N ASN A 90 11.15 0.56 10.89
CA ASN A 90 11.48 -0.62 10.09
C ASN A 90 10.60 -0.74 8.84
N ILE A 91 9.35 -0.27 8.85
CA ILE A 91 8.54 -0.10 7.62
C ILE A 91 9.19 0.89 6.67
N ILE A 92 9.66 2.03 7.16
CA ILE A 92 10.34 3.03 6.32
C ILE A 92 11.60 2.44 5.68
N LYS A 93 12.41 1.72 6.47
CA LYS A 93 13.59 1.00 5.96
C LYS A 93 13.21 -0.03 4.90
N LEU A 94 12.17 -0.83 5.15
CA LEU A 94 11.68 -1.84 4.22
C LEU A 94 11.25 -1.22 2.89
N ILE A 95 10.49 -0.13 2.92
CA ILE A 95 10.06 0.59 1.71
C ILE A 95 11.28 1.07 0.90
N ASN A 96 12.29 1.62 1.57
CA ASN A 96 13.51 2.07 0.90
C ASN A 96 14.31 0.91 0.29
N TYR A 97 14.44 -0.21 0.99
CA TYR A 97 15.11 -1.40 0.45
C TYR A 97 14.33 -2.05 -0.70
N LEU A 98 13.00 -2.09 -0.61
CA LEU A 98 12.15 -2.56 -1.70
C LEU A 98 12.36 -1.72 -2.96
N HIS A 99 12.45 -0.40 -2.79
CA HIS A 99 12.74 0.48 -3.90
C HIS A 99 14.09 0.19 -4.56
N ILE A 100 15.16 0.08 -3.77
CA ILE A 100 16.50 -0.22 -4.26
C ILE A 100 16.52 -1.58 -4.97
N TYR A 101 15.90 -2.59 -4.35
CA TYR A 101 15.91 -3.96 -4.86
C TYR A 101 15.17 -4.12 -6.18
N TYR A 102 14.04 -3.41 -6.35
CA TYR A 102 13.19 -3.54 -7.53
C TYR A 102 13.37 -2.45 -8.59
N SER A 103 14.10 -1.38 -8.30
CA SER A 103 14.32 -0.29 -9.27
C SER A 103 15.17 -0.71 -10.46
N GLU A 104 15.95 -1.77 -10.33
CA GLU A 104 16.85 -2.29 -11.39
C GLU A 104 16.22 -3.40 -12.22
N SER A 105 15.09 -3.98 -11.81
CA SER A 105 14.39 -4.95 -12.64
C SER A 105 13.50 -4.22 -13.64
N GLU A 106 13.84 -4.24 -14.91
CA GLU A 106 13.05 -3.63 -16.01
C GLU A 106 11.58 -4.13 -16.07
N SER A 107 11.27 -5.24 -15.38
CA SER A 107 9.94 -5.84 -15.36
C SER A 107 9.01 -5.34 -14.25
N TYR A 108 9.51 -4.61 -13.24
CA TYR A 108 8.71 -4.13 -12.11
C TYR A 108 8.84 -2.61 -11.98
N VAL A 109 8.39 -1.89 -13.00
CA VAL A 109 8.22 -0.46 -12.90
C VAL A 109 7.04 -0.23 -11.96
N PHE A 110 7.31 0.11 -10.70
CA PHE A 110 6.35 0.87 -9.93
C PHE A 110 6.11 2.14 -10.75
N ASN A 111 5.02 2.18 -11.50
CA ASN A 111 4.66 3.29 -12.37
C ASN A 111 4.36 4.52 -11.51
N PHE A 112 5.42 5.18 -11.05
CA PHE A 112 5.33 6.52 -10.51
C PHE A 112 5.41 7.48 -11.67
N THR A 113 4.40 8.31 -11.78
CA THR A 113 4.47 9.40 -12.73
C THR A 113 5.73 10.22 -12.50
N THR A 114 6.52 10.42 -13.53
CA THR A 114 7.63 11.37 -13.56
C THR A 114 7.16 12.73 -14.04
N ASN A 115 5.94 12.83 -14.52
CA ASN A 115 5.36 14.07 -15.03
C ASN A 115 5.05 15.04 -13.87
N GLU A 116 5.74 16.16 -13.85
CA GLU A 116 5.63 17.15 -12.78
C GLU A 116 4.20 17.69 -12.59
N ASN A 117 3.46 17.90 -13.67
CA ASN A 117 2.07 18.37 -13.58
C ASN A 117 1.15 17.32 -12.96
N VAL A 118 1.34 16.04 -13.29
CA VAL A 118 0.58 14.95 -12.66
C VAL A 118 0.93 14.83 -11.18
N LEU A 119 2.20 14.95 -10.82
CA LEU A 119 2.61 14.95 -9.40
C LEU A 119 1.99 16.11 -8.62
N LYS A 120 2.00 17.32 -9.18
CA LYS A 120 1.36 18.49 -8.57
C LYS A 120 -0.15 18.29 -8.46
N ALA A 121 -0.81 17.71 -9.48
CA ALA A 121 -2.23 17.39 -9.43
C ALA A 121 -2.55 16.36 -8.34
N VAL A 122 -1.77 15.30 -8.20
CA VAL A 122 -1.90 14.30 -7.13
C VAL A 122 -1.71 14.95 -5.76
N SER A 123 -0.69 15.79 -5.60
CA SER A 123 -0.46 16.53 -4.36
C SER A 123 -1.64 17.45 -4.01
N HIS A 124 -2.14 18.20 -4.99
CA HIS A 124 -3.30 19.08 -4.80
C HIS A 124 -4.55 18.28 -4.36
N VAL A 125 -4.82 17.14 -4.99
CA VAL A 125 -5.93 16.25 -4.62
C VAL A 125 -5.77 15.72 -3.21
N ASN A 126 -4.57 15.27 -2.84
CA ASN A 126 -4.29 14.72 -1.52
C ASN A 126 -4.50 15.72 -0.38
N HIS A 127 -4.28 17.01 -0.63
CA HIS A 127 -4.52 18.07 0.35
C HIS A 127 -5.99 18.52 0.40
N ASN A 128 -6.73 18.34 -0.68
CA ASN A 128 -8.08 18.92 -0.84
C ASN A 128 -9.18 17.85 -1.07
N PHE A 129 -8.92 16.58 -0.80
CA PHE A 129 -9.80 15.48 -1.19
C PHE A 129 -11.22 15.55 -0.58
N LYS A 130 -11.40 16.21 0.55
CA LYS A 130 -12.75 16.42 1.13
C LYS A 130 -13.57 17.45 0.35
N ALA A 131 -12.94 18.36 -0.37
CA ALA A 131 -13.63 19.36 -1.19
C ALA A 131 -14.18 18.78 -2.52
N PRO A 132 -15.13 19.47 -3.17
CA PRO A 132 -15.46 19.20 -4.56
C PRO A 132 -14.24 19.50 -5.44
N LEU A 133 -13.75 18.49 -6.15
CA LEU A 133 -12.58 18.61 -7.01
C LEU A 133 -12.97 18.34 -8.46
N LYS A 134 -12.77 19.32 -9.34
CA LYS A 134 -12.87 19.15 -10.79
C LYS A 134 -11.49 19.25 -11.41
N LEU A 135 -11.25 18.45 -12.43
CA LEU A 135 -9.97 18.48 -13.15
C LEU A 135 -9.68 19.88 -13.75
N SER A 136 -10.72 20.58 -14.21
CA SER A 136 -10.61 21.96 -14.72
C SER A 136 -9.99 22.91 -13.70
N ASP A 137 -10.44 22.80 -12.44
CA ASP A 137 -10.02 23.70 -11.37
C ASP A 137 -8.57 23.41 -10.98
N VAL A 138 -8.21 22.13 -10.94
CA VAL A 138 -6.82 21.70 -10.71
C VAL A 138 -5.91 22.13 -11.86
N ALA A 139 -6.35 22.00 -13.10
CA ALA A 139 -5.59 22.43 -14.27
C ALA A 139 -5.36 23.96 -14.26
N GLN A 140 -6.36 24.73 -13.83
CA GLN A 140 -6.24 26.18 -13.67
C GLN A 140 -5.21 26.55 -12.60
N VAL A 141 -5.24 25.90 -11.45
CA VAL A 141 -4.25 26.09 -10.35
C VAL A 141 -2.83 25.77 -10.81
N LEU A 142 -2.69 24.77 -11.69
CA LEU A 142 -1.39 24.35 -12.23
C LEU A 142 -0.96 25.11 -13.50
N TYR A 143 -1.77 26.06 -13.97
CA TYR A 143 -1.52 26.81 -15.21
C TYR A 143 -1.32 25.92 -16.44
N VAL A 144 -2.09 24.82 -16.54
CA VAL A 144 -2.04 23.90 -17.67
C VAL A 144 -3.41 23.72 -18.31
N ASN A 145 -3.43 23.25 -19.57
CA ASN A 145 -4.67 22.92 -20.26
C ASN A 145 -5.31 21.66 -19.63
N SER A 146 -6.62 21.72 -19.36
CA SER A 146 -7.36 20.61 -18.71
C SER A 146 -7.36 19.33 -19.56
N SER A 147 -7.43 19.45 -20.90
CA SER A 147 -7.38 18.29 -21.80
C SER A 147 -6.00 17.64 -21.80
N PHE A 148 -4.94 18.44 -21.75
CA PHE A 148 -3.57 17.96 -21.59
C PHE A 148 -3.41 17.22 -20.25
N LEU A 149 -3.84 17.85 -19.15
CA LEU A 149 -3.74 17.24 -17.83
C LEU A 149 -4.54 15.94 -17.74
N SER A 150 -5.76 15.90 -18.31
CA SER A 150 -6.60 14.70 -18.36
C SER A 150 -5.91 13.52 -19.02
N ARG A 151 -5.33 13.76 -20.20
CA ARG A 151 -4.63 12.74 -20.97
C ARG A 151 -3.39 12.25 -20.23
N LYS A 152 -2.54 13.18 -19.76
CA LYS A 152 -1.32 12.84 -19.04
C LYS A 152 -1.62 12.14 -17.72
N PHE A 153 -2.62 12.57 -16.97
CA PHE A 153 -3.03 11.92 -15.74
C PHE A 153 -3.45 10.46 -15.99
N LYS A 154 -4.24 10.22 -17.07
CA LYS A 154 -4.66 8.85 -17.41
C LYS A 154 -3.49 7.99 -17.90
N GLU A 155 -2.57 8.55 -18.70
CA GLU A 155 -1.37 7.84 -19.15
C GLU A 155 -0.48 7.41 -17.97
N GLU A 156 -0.22 8.33 -17.04
CA GLU A 156 0.72 8.10 -15.93
C GLU A 156 0.10 7.30 -14.77
N MET A 157 -1.17 7.57 -14.44
CA MET A 157 -1.85 6.95 -13.30
C MET A 157 -2.65 5.70 -13.68
N GLN A 158 -2.75 5.37 -14.98
CA GLN A 158 -3.55 4.28 -15.56
C GLN A 158 -5.05 4.34 -15.23
N ILE A 159 -5.49 5.38 -14.53
CA ILE A 159 -6.89 5.68 -14.21
C ILE A 159 -7.20 7.15 -14.47
N GLY A 160 -8.47 7.46 -14.75
CA GLY A 160 -8.90 8.86 -14.93
C GLY A 160 -8.89 9.63 -13.60
N PHE A 161 -8.75 10.96 -13.69
CA PHE A 161 -8.71 11.87 -12.54
C PHE A 161 -9.91 11.68 -11.58
N ASN A 162 -11.13 11.64 -12.09
CA ASN A 162 -12.33 11.49 -11.26
C ASN A 162 -12.35 10.13 -10.53
N GLU A 163 -11.86 9.09 -11.17
CA GLU A 163 -11.70 7.77 -10.58
C GLU A 163 -10.67 7.80 -9.45
N TYR A 164 -9.53 8.45 -9.69
CA TYR A 164 -8.49 8.64 -8.67
C TYR A 164 -9.04 9.37 -7.45
N VAL A 165 -9.70 10.52 -7.63
CA VAL A 165 -10.32 11.30 -6.54
C VAL A 165 -11.34 10.45 -5.77
N ARG A 166 -12.19 9.72 -6.49
CA ARG A 166 -13.19 8.84 -5.86
C ARG A 166 -12.54 7.76 -5.01
N ARG A 167 -11.52 7.07 -5.54
CA ARG A 167 -10.80 6.03 -4.80
C ARG A 167 -10.11 6.59 -3.57
N LEU A 168 -9.41 7.71 -3.70
CA LEU A 168 -8.76 8.38 -2.58
C LEU A 168 -9.77 8.72 -1.48
N LYS A 169 -10.90 9.34 -1.83
CA LYS A 169 -11.98 9.65 -0.88
C LYS A 169 -12.46 8.40 -0.14
N LEU A 170 -12.68 7.29 -0.86
CA LEU A 170 -13.13 6.04 -0.26
C LEU A 170 -12.10 5.43 0.68
N TYR A 171 -10.81 5.44 0.31
CA TYR A 171 -9.74 4.95 1.19
C TYR A 171 -9.63 5.80 2.46
N LYS A 172 -9.64 7.12 2.32
CA LYS A 172 -9.58 8.03 3.48
C LYS A 172 -10.81 7.93 4.36
N LEU A 173 -11.98 7.77 3.77
CA LEU A 173 -13.22 7.53 4.49
C LEU A 173 -13.18 6.18 5.22
N ALA A 174 -12.66 5.13 4.59
CA ALA A 174 -12.51 3.82 5.22
C ALA A 174 -11.55 3.87 6.42
N GLU A 175 -10.42 4.57 6.32
CA GLU A 175 -9.53 4.84 7.46
C GLU A 175 -10.30 5.49 8.62
N GLU A 176 -11.10 6.52 8.32
CA GLU A 176 -11.86 7.25 9.34
C GLU A 176 -13.01 6.41 9.95
N LEU A 177 -13.65 5.54 9.16
CA LEU A 177 -14.61 4.54 9.66
C LEU A 177 -13.99 3.62 10.71
N LEU A 178 -12.74 3.18 10.50
CA LEU A 178 -12.02 2.32 11.44
C LEU A 178 -11.69 3.05 12.75
N ILE A 179 -11.39 4.35 12.67
CA ILE A 179 -11.09 5.18 13.84
C ILE A 179 -12.36 5.47 14.64
N ARG A 180 -13.43 5.90 13.95
CA ARG A 180 -14.69 6.29 14.61
C ARG A 180 -15.51 5.08 15.06
N GLY A 181 -15.35 3.93 14.43
CA GLY A 181 -16.13 2.73 14.67
C GLY A 181 -17.60 2.82 14.27
N ASN A 182 -18.00 3.89 13.58
CA ASN A 182 -19.38 4.10 13.09
C ASN A 182 -19.38 4.93 11.80
N GLU A 183 -20.50 4.90 11.09
CA GLU A 183 -20.66 5.52 9.78
C GLU A 183 -21.10 7.01 9.84
N ASN A 184 -21.86 7.39 10.86
CA ASN A 184 -22.39 8.73 11.22
C ASN A 184 -22.21 9.84 10.16
N GLU A 185 -22.97 9.80 9.06
CA GLU A 185 -22.98 10.81 8.00
C GLU A 185 -21.59 11.16 7.39
N LEU A 186 -20.58 10.33 7.63
CA LEU A 186 -19.22 10.52 7.16
C LEU A 186 -19.14 10.74 5.64
N TRP A 187 -20.06 10.10 4.89
CA TRP A 187 -20.17 10.29 3.45
C TRP A 187 -20.42 11.75 3.03
N LYS A 188 -21.12 12.56 3.87
CA LYS A 188 -21.34 13.99 3.64
C LYS A 188 -20.04 14.78 3.82
N GLU A 189 -19.26 14.46 4.85
CA GLU A 189 -17.97 15.09 5.13
C GLU A 189 -16.97 14.87 3.98
N TYR A 190 -17.09 13.73 3.29
CA TYR A 190 -16.30 13.38 2.12
C TYR A 190 -16.92 13.83 0.78
N ASN A 191 -18.01 14.61 0.84
CA ASN A 191 -18.64 15.21 -0.32
C ASN A 191 -19.14 14.20 -1.35
N PHE A 192 -19.77 13.09 -0.90
CA PHE A 192 -20.53 12.22 -1.78
C PHE A 192 -21.91 12.82 -2.02
N VAL A 193 -22.36 12.78 -3.28
CA VAL A 193 -23.63 13.39 -3.73
C VAL A 193 -24.85 12.81 -3.00
N SER A 194 -24.81 11.52 -2.67
CA SER A 194 -25.87 10.84 -1.93
C SER A 194 -25.35 9.61 -1.20
N TYR A 195 -26.06 9.21 -0.16
CA TYR A 195 -25.76 7.99 0.57
C TYR A 195 -25.77 6.74 -0.34
N ARG A 196 -26.72 6.68 -1.28
CA ARG A 196 -26.83 5.59 -2.26
C ARG A 196 -25.58 5.52 -3.15
N THR A 197 -25.09 6.67 -3.62
CA THR A 197 -23.86 6.75 -4.42
C THR A 197 -22.64 6.34 -3.62
N TYR A 198 -22.55 6.77 -2.38
CA TYR A 198 -21.49 6.37 -1.47
C TYR A 198 -21.47 4.85 -1.27
N LEU A 199 -22.62 4.24 -0.87
CA LEU A 199 -22.71 2.79 -0.66
C LEU A 199 -22.32 1.99 -1.90
N LYS A 200 -22.82 2.39 -3.08
CA LYS A 200 -22.45 1.74 -4.34
C LYS A 200 -20.94 1.79 -4.59
N ASN A 201 -20.35 2.96 -4.43
CA ASN A 201 -18.91 3.14 -4.65
C ASN A 201 -18.07 2.40 -3.62
N PHE A 202 -18.49 2.41 -2.35
CA PHE A 202 -17.81 1.68 -1.29
C PHE A 202 -17.83 0.17 -1.54
N LYS A 203 -19.00 -0.38 -1.87
CA LYS A 203 -19.14 -1.80 -2.20
C LYS A 203 -18.34 -2.21 -3.43
N ASN A 204 -18.29 -1.35 -4.45
CA ASN A 204 -17.47 -1.62 -5.64
C ASN A 204 -15.97 -1.61 -5.32
N GLN A 205 -15.51 -0.78 -4.37
CA GLN A 205 -14.10 -0.63 -4.01
C GLN A 205 -13.63 -1.71 -3.02
N PHE A 206 -14.46 -2.05 -2.04
CA PHE A 206 -14.07 -2.94 -0.92
C PHE A 206 -14.81 -4.27 -0.93
N HIS A 207 -15.71 -4.51 -1.90
CA HIS A 207 -16.53 -5.73 -2.04
C HIS A 207 -17.43 -6.04 -0.84
N MET A 208 -17.64 -5.08 0.05
CA MET A 208 -18.50 -5.17 1.23
C MET A 208 -19.13 -3.82 1.57
N SER A 209 -20.14 -3.81 2.42
CA SER A 209 -20.75 -2.58 2.94
C SER A 209 -19.85 -1.91 4.00
N PRO A 210 -20.01 -0.61 4.28
CA PRO A 210 -19.30 0.06 5.37
C PRO A 210 -19.49 -0.60 6.72
N LYS A 211 -20.70 -1.07 7.02
CA LYS A 211 -20.99 -1.77 8.27
C LYS A 211 -20.26 -3.12 8.39
N GLU A 212 -20.26 -3.90 7.31
CA GLU A 212 -19.48 -5.15 7.24
C GLU A 212 -17.99 -4.87 7.41
N PHE A 213 -17.50 -3.81 6.78
CA PHE A 213 -16.09 -3.37 6.88
C PHE A 213 -15.69 -3.03 8.32
N ILE A 214 -16.52 -2.24 9.04
CA ILE A 214 -16.28 -1.92 10.45
C ILE A 214 -16.32 -3.18 11.31
N ASN A 215 -17.32 -4.05 11.11
CA ASN A 215 -17.46 -5.29 11.88
C ASN A 215 -16.26 -6.22 11.66
N GLN A 216 -15.83 -6.36 10.43
CA GLN A 216 -14.66 -7.19 10.09
C GLN A 216 -13.39 -6.63 10.74
N ALA A 217 -13.17 -5.32 10.68
CA ALA A 217 -12.02 -4.70 11.33
C ALA A 217 -12.07 -4.82 12.86
N GLN A 218 -13.26 -4.73 13.48
CA GLN A 218 -13.42 -4.97 14.91
C GLN A 218 -13.16 -6.43 15.28
N TYR A 219 -13.50 -7.37 14.40
CA TYR A 219 -13.15 -8.78 14.58
C TYR A 219 -11.62 -8.95 14.59
N TYR A 220 -10.91 -8.36 13.64
CA TYR A 220 -9.44 -8.40 13.59
C TYR A 220 -8.77 -7.64 14.76
N LYS A 221 -9.37 -6.56 15.26
CA LYS A 221 -8.89 -5.88 16.48
C LYS A 221 -9.10 -6.72 17.76
N ARG A 222 -10.09 -7.61 17.77
CA ARG A 222 -10.35 -8.52 18.88
C ARG A 222 -9.52 -9.81 18.78
N ALA A 223 -9.09 -10.19 17.60
CA ALA A 223 -8.06 -11.19 17.42
C ALA A 223 -6.75 -10.55 17.88
N GLU A 224 -6.46 -10.72 19.17
CA GLU A 224 -5.27 -10.24 19.85
C GLU A 224 -4.02 -10.51 18.99
N ASN A 225 -3.22 -9.46 18.78
CA ASN A 225 -1.97 -9.44 18.05
C ASN A 225 -1.95 -10.27 16.76
N MET A 226 -2.05 -9.60 15.61
CA MET A 226 -1.97 -10.23 14.29
C MET A 226 -0.69 -11.06 14.07
N ILE A 227 0.29 -10.90 14.97
CA ILE A 227 1.53 -11.64 14.99
C ILE A 227 1.47 -12.64 16.16
N SER A 228 1.38 -13.93 15.81
CA SER A 228 1.42 -14.98 16.81
C SER A 228 2.81 -15.10 17.46
N GLU A 229 2.87 -15.61 18.67
CA GLU A 229 4.15 -15.90 19.37
C GLU A 229 5.07 -16.79 18.54
N LEU A 230 4.50 -17.72 17.77
CA LEU A 230 5.28 -18.57 16.86
C LEU A 230 6.01 -17.74 15.80
N ILE A 231 5.31 -16.84 15.12
CA ILE A 231 5.89 -15.96 14.09
C ILE A 231 6.93 -15.02 14.70
N TYR A 232 6.67 -14.50 15.89
CA TYR A 232 7.63 -13.69 16.63
C TYR A 232 8.92 -14.45 16.95
N ARG A 233 8.83 -15.68 17.47
CA ARG A 233 10.00 -16.53 17.75
C ARG A 233 10.78 -16.90 16.50
N GLU A 234 10.09 -17.19 15.39
CA GLU A 234 10.74 -17.43 14.10
C GLU A 234 11.50 -16.19 13.61
N ALA A 235 10.91 -14.99 13.76
CA ALA A 235 11.57 -13.73 13.41
C ALA A 235 12.82 -13.47 14.27
N LEU A 236 12.75 -13.71 15.59
CA LEU A 236 13.91 -13.59 16.49
C LEU A 236 15.02 -14.57 16.11
N SER A 237 14.69 -15.84 15.91
CA SER A 237 15.65 -16.87 15.51
C SER A 237 16.37 -16.49 14.22
N TYR A 238 15.62 -15.97 13.22
CA TYR A 238 16.23 -15.47 12.00
C TYR A 238 17.19 -14.29 12.23
N LEU A 239 16.78 -13.33 13.07
CA LEU A 239 17.63 -12.16 13.39
C LEU A 239 18.92 -12.55 14.12
N GLU A 240 18.88 -13.56 14.98
CA GLU A 240 20.05 -14.11 15.67
C GLU A 240 21.02 -14.76 14.68
N THR A 241 20.52 -15.57 13.74
CA THR A 241 21.37 -16.25 12.74
C THR A 241 22.07 -15.29 11.78
N VAL A 242 21.51 -14.12 11.55
CA VAL A 242 22.04 -13.15 10.58
C VAL A 242 22.93 -12.09 11.25
N ASN A 243 22.92 -11.97 12.56
CA ASN A 243 23.79 -11.05 13.32
C ASN A 243 25.09 -11.73 13.83
N ASN A 244 25.16 -13.05 13.73
CA ASN A 244 26.36 -13.87 13.96
C ASN A 244 27.08 -14.13 12.62
#